data_0cd801f72130174a4496d68c936b00e1
#
_entry.id   0cd801f72130174a4496d68c936b00e1
#
_cell.length_a   1.000
_cell.length_b   1.000
_cell.length_c   1.000
_cell.angle_alpha   90.00
_cell.angle_beta   90.00
_cell.angle_gamma   90.00
#
_symmetry.space_group_name_H-M   'P 1'
#
loop_
_entity.id
_entity.type
_entity.pdbx_description
1 polymer ?
#
loop_
_entity_poly.entity_id
_entity_poly.type
_entity_poly.pdbx_seq_one_letter_code
_entity_poly.pdbx_strand_id
1 'polypeptide(L)'
;MKEVVVMILKKHKKTIGVVLAILIAFGTFAYQFNKIHTLKEELYNKQQVEVRLDKTEHTETKMFKKSIREKFNEVKSYKVLDGKVNLKHTYEYEDDAILGMKKRVTISGFCDVYFDYNVDLSTAEIHETENKITIKIDKPTLNKDSLHAIKDSYKQINSSTKYGVLANKEDVRTAMEYYYASLEEIASDKITTLYNEEKANHLEYNAKKQVKKLVKTFVDKKVIVEYK
;
A
#
# COMPACT_ATOMS: atom_id res chain seq x y z
N MET A 1 11.77 88.71 -38.88
CA MET A 1 11.36 87.29 -38.88
C MET A 1 10.50 86.84 -37.68
N LYS A 2 10.78 87.23 -36.45
CA LYS A 2 9.96 86.82 -35.24
C LYS A 2 8.51 87.34 -35.29
N GLU A 3 8.23 88.54 -35.78
CA GLU A 3 6.87 89.11 -35.82
C GLU A 3 5.96 88.43 -36.84
N VAL A 4 6.52 87.99 -37.99
CA VAL A 4 5.76 87.23 -39.01
C VAL A 4 5.33 85.91 -38.51
N VAL A 5 6.20 85.22 -37.79
CA VAL A 5 5.91 83.89 -37.18
C VAL A 5 4.81 83.99 -36.12
N VAL A 6 4.85 85.05 -35.29
CA VAL A 6 3.80 85.38 -34.29
C VAL A 6 2.46 85.63 -34.90
N MET A 7 2.43 86.37 -36.05
CA MET A 7 1.19 86.68 -36.77
C MET A 7 0.58 85.45 -37.41
N ILE A 8 1.37 84.58 -38.01
CA ILE A 8 0.92 83.32 -38.58
C ILE A 8 0.38 82.39 -37.47
N LEU A 9 1.08 82.27 -36.32
CA LEU A 9 0.63 81.51 -35.17
C LEU A 9 -0.70 82.05 -34.60
N LYS A 10 -0.92 83.35 -34.52
CA LYS A 10 -2.21 83.95 -34.11
C LYS A 10 -3.34 83.64 -35.06
N LYS A 11 -3.12 83.72 -36.38
CA LYS A 11 -4.13 83.49 -37.43
C LYS A 11 -4.56 82.00 -37.50
N HIS A 12 -3.65 81.11 -37.22
CA HIS A 12 -3.90 79.63 -37.29
C HIS A 12 -3.99 78.96 -35.94
N LYS A 13 -4.12 79.71 -34.83
CA LYS A 13 -4.14 79.17 -33.46
C LYS A 13 -5.17 78.07 -33.25
N LYS A 14 -6.35 78.19 -33.83
CA LYS A 14 -7.40 77.13 -33.77
C LYS A 14 -7.04 75.90 -34.56
N THR A 15 -6.44 76.03 -35.75
CA THR A 15 -6.01 74.88 -36.59
C THR A 15 -4.86 74.16 -35.99
N ILE A 16 -3.87 74.84 -35.38
CA ILE A 16 -2.76 74.25 -34.70
C ILE A 16 -3.24 73.46 -33.45
N GLY A 17 -4.18 74.01 -32.70
CA GLY A 17 -4.77 73.34 -31.54
C GLY A 17 -5.51 72.06 -31.90
N VAL A 18 -6.25 72.04 -33.00
CA VAL A 18 -6.94 70.84 -33.52
C VAL A 18 -5.94 69.78 -33.98
N VAL A 19 -4.88 70.16 -34.72
CA VAL A 19 -3.84 69.20 -35.17
C VAL A 19 -3.11 68.62 -33.98
N LEU A 20 -2.78 69.40 -32.94
CA LEU A 20 -2.13 68.89 -31.72
C LEU A 20 -3.02 67.94 -30.95
N ALA A 21 -4.32 68.24 -30.84
CA ALA A 21 -5.28 67.34 -30.17
C ALA A 21 -5.43 66.02 -30.92
N ILE A 22 -5.44 66.04 -32.27
CA ILE A 22 -5.44 64.78 -33.06
C ILE A 22 -4.19 63.99 -32.88
N LEU A 23 -3.00 64.59 -32.83
CA LEU A 23 -1.75 63.90 -32.63
C LEU A 23 -1.68 63.24 -31.23
N ILE A 24 -2.17 63.96 -30.19
CA ILE A 24 -2.27 63.39 -28.84
C ILE A 24 -3.24 62.21 -28.79
N ALA A 25 -4.41 62.36 -29.45
CA ALA A 25 -5.39 61.25 -29.51
C ALA A 25 -4.84 60.02 -30.25
N PHE A 26 -4.13 60.20 -31.36
CA PHE A 26 -3.45 59.08 -32.04
C PHE A 26 -2.35 58.48 -31.22
N GLY A 27 -1.53 59.23 -30.52
CA GLY A 27 -0.50 58.76 -29.65
C GLY A 27 -1.03 57.93 -28.47
N THR A 28 -2.11 58.40 -27.83
CA THR A 28 -2.77 57.64 -26.74
C THR A 28 -3.44 56.39 -27.24
N PHE A 29 -4.06 56.41 -28.42
CA PHE A 29 -4.67 55.24 -29.03
C PHE A 29 -3.63 54.17 -29.40
N ALA A 30 -2.51 54.55 -30.02
CA ALA A 30 -1.42 53.63 -30.34
C ALA A 30 -0.80 53.04 -29.08
N TYR A 31 -0.63 53.83 -28.04
CA TYR A 31 -0.13 53.33 -26.73
C TYR A 31 -1.09 52.32 -26.10
N GLN A 32 -2.39 52.60 -26.08
CA GLN A 32 -3.39 51.67 -25.53
C GLN A 32 -3.48 50.41 -26.37
N PHE A 33 -3.41 50.49 -27.70
CA PHE A 33 -3.44 49.34 -28.58
C PHE A 33 -2.25 48.39 -28.34
N ASN A 34 -1.03 48.94 -28.22
CA ASN A 34 0.13 48.17 -27.90
C ASN A 34 0.03 47.52 -26.52
N LYS A 35 -0.48 48.23 -25.51
CA LYS A 35 -0.69 47.70 -24.17
C LYS A 35 -1.70 46.57 -24.15
N ILE A 36 -2.79 46.65 -24.89
CA ILE A 36 -3.78 45.59 -25.05
C ILE A 36 -3.16 44.36 -25.74
N HIS A 37 -2.34 44.57 -26.77
CA HIS A 37 -1.66 43.48 -27.47
C HIS A 37 -0.72 42.74 -26.53
N THR A 38 0.12 43.44 -25.77
CA THR A 38 1.05 42.87 -24.82
C THR A 38 0.31 42.08 -23.71
N LEU A 39 -0.78 42.66 -23.17
CA LEU A 39 -1.59 41.97 -22.16
C LEU A 39 -2.28 40.70 -22.71
N LYS A 40 -2.69 40.69 -23.97
CA LYS A 40 -3.25 39.51 -24.63
C LYS A 40 -2.19 38.40 -24.79
N GLU A 41 -0.98 38.78 -25.19
CA GLU A 41 0.14 37.82 -25.30
C GLU A 41 0.52 37.22 -23.93
N GLU A 42 0.60 38.05 -22.88
CA GLU A 42 0.87 37.58 -21.52
C GLU A 42 -0.23 36.62 -21.01
N LEU A 43 -1.52 36.94 -21.29
CA LEU A 43 -2.65 36.11 -20.91
C LEU A 43 -2.61 34.75 -21.64
N TYR A 44 -2.32 34.78 -22.95
CA TYR A 44 -2.21 33.60 -23.79
C TYR A 44 -1.04 32.69 -23.29
N ASN A 45 0.09 33.30 -22.98
CA ASN A 45 1.24 32.58 -22.45
C ASN A 45 0.96 31.96 -21.07
N LYS A 46 0.28 32.68 -20.16
CA LYS A 46 -0.16 32.12 -18.86
C LYS A 46 -1.12 30.96 -19.02
N GLN A 47 -2.10 31.04 -19.89
CA GLN A 47 -3.02 29.93 -20.17
C GLN A 47 -2.29 28.72 -20.76
N GLN A 48 -1.34 28.93 -21.65
CA GLN A 48 -0.51 27.83 -22.21
C GLN A 48 0.34 27.14 -21.13
N VAL A 49 0.87 27.90 -20.16
CA VAL A 49 1.66 27.35 -19.04
C VAL A 49 0.76 26.55 -18.11
N GLU A 50 -0.44 27.06 -17.75
CA GLU A 50 -1.40 26.31 -16.91
C GLU A 50 -1.85 25.01 -17.58
N VAL A 51 -2.17 25.02 -18.88
CA VAL A 51 -2.55 23.79 -19.61
C VAL A 51 -1.40 22.79 -19.71
N ARG A 52 -0.14 23.24 -19.79
CA ARG A 52 1.03 22.35 -19.78
C ARG A 52 1.27 21.75 -18.39
N LEU A 53 1.14 22.54 -17.32
CA LEU A 53 1.26 22.07 -15.95
C LEU A 53 0.19 21.01 -15.63
N ASP A 54 -1.06 21.27 -15.99
CA ASP A 54 -2.17 20.33 -15.77
C ASP A 54 -1.99 19.01 -16.55
N LYS A 55 -1.50 19.06 -17.79
CA LYS A 55 -1.16 17.85 -18.55
C LYS A 55 0.01 17.07 -17.95
N THR A 56 1.02 17.76 -17.42
CA THR A 56 2.20 17.10 -16.82
C THR A 56 1.83 16.43 -15.50
N GLU A 57 1.07 17.13 -14.63
CA GLU A 57 0.55 16.56 -13.38
C GLU A 57 -0.36 15.33 -13.61
N HIS A 58 -1.27 15.42 -14.59
CA HIS A 58 -2.16 14.28 -14.93
C HIS A 58 -1.38 13.07 -15.47
N THR A 59 -0.26 13.29 -16.13
CA THR A 59 0.60 12.22 -16.67
C THR A 59 1.41 11.56 -15.56
N GLU A 60 2.00 12.34 -14.64
CA GLU A 60 2.72 11.83 -13.47
C GLU A 60 1.80 11.04 -12.53
N THR A 61 0.59 11.54 -12.28
CA THR A 61 -0.43 10.88 -11.45
C THR A 61 -0.76 9.49 -11.99
N LYS A 62 -0.96 9.35 -13.30
CA LYS A 62 -1.22 8.04 -13.93
C LYS A 62 0.00 7.09 -13.83
N MET A 63 1.23 7.62 -13.84
CA MET A 63 2.44 6.81 -13.73
C MET A 63 2.58 6.18 -12.34
N PHE A 64 2.35 6.90 -11.26
CA PHE A 64 2.45 6.34 -9.90
C PHE A 64 1.43 5.22 -9.63
N LYS A 65 0.16 5.44 -10.00
CA LYS A 65 -0.87 4.40 -9.87
C LYS A 65 -0.48 3.12 -10.63
N LYS A 66 0.06 3.25 -11.84
CA LYS A 66 0.52 2.13 -12.65
C LYS A 66 1.68 1.40 -11.97
N SER A 67 2.70 2.13 -11.51
CA SER A 67 3.88 1.56 -10.85
C SER A 67 3.52 0.82 -9.55
N ILE A 68 2.60 1.38 -8.73
CA ILE A 68 2.11 0.70 -7.53
C ILE A 68 1.39 -0.59 -7.91
N ARG A 69 0.53 -0.56 -8.92
CA ARG A 69 -0.21 -1.74 -9.39
C ARG A 69 0.72 -2.83 -9.91
N GLU A 70 1.72 -2.47 -10.69
CA GLU A 70 2.73 -3.42 -11.18
C GLU A 70 3.47 -4.07 -10.01
N LYS A 71 3.91 -3.28 -9.03
CA LYS A 71 4.59 -3.80 -7.83
C LYS A 71 3.69 -4.69 -6.98
N PHE A 72 2.43 -4.35 -6.80
CA PHE A 72 1.46 -5.17 -6.07
C PHE A 72 1.19 -6.49 -6.79
N ASN A 73 1.08 -6.48 -8.12
CA ASN A 73 0.93 -7.71 -8.91
C ASN A 73 2.18 -8.59 -8.88
N GLU A 74 3.36 -8.01 -8.76
CA GLU A 74 4.63 -8.74 -8.61
C GLU A 74 4.72 -9.40 -7.23
N VAL A 75 4.40 -8.67 -6.16
CA VAL A 75 4.48 -9.16 -4.78
C VAL A 75 3.31 -10.08 -4.43
N LYS A 76 2.10 -9.82 -4.97
CA LYS A 76 0.81 -10.50 -4.70
C LYS A 76 0.48 -10.62 -3.22
N SER A 77 1.14 -11.51 -2.48
CA SER A 77 0.97 -11.74 -1.06
C SER A 77 2.13 -11.11 -0.28
N TYR A 78 1.81 -10.25 0.69
CA TYR A 78 2.81 -9.52 1.46
C TYR A 78 2.71 -9.87 2.95
N LYS A 79 3.80 -10.41 3.50
CA LYS A 79 3.88 -10.77 4.92
C LYS A 79 3.89 -9.52 5.80
N VAL A 80 2.93 -9.44 6.73
CA VAL A 80 2.73 -8.30 7.63
C VAL A 80 3.00 -8.62 9.09
N LEU A 81 2.98 -9.89 9.43
CA LEU A 81 3.33 -10.40 10.75
C LEU A 81 3.88 -11.82 10.62
N ASP A 82 4.90 -12.12 11.39
CA ASP A 82 5.39 -13.49 11.63
C ASP A 82 5.55 -13.73 13.12
N GLY A 83 5.47 -14.98 13.52
CA GLY A 83 5.58 -15.32 14.92
C GLY A 83 5.67 -16.82 15.17
N LYS A 84 5.66 -17.15 16.45
CA LYS A 84 5.53 -18.52 16.91
C LYS A 84 4.60 -18.63 18.11
N VAL A 85 3.88 -19.72 18.20
CA VAL A 85 3.04 -20.07 19.34
C VAL A 85 3.57 -21.35 19.97
N ASN A 86 3.65 -21.36 21.32
CA ASN A 86 3.99 -22.56 22.07
C ASN A 86 2.70 -23.32 22.42
N LEU A 87 2.60 -24.57 22.02
CA LEU A 87 1.45 -25.43 22.24
C LEU A 87 1.81 -26.60 23.12
N LYS A 88 0.93 -26.90 24.07
CA LYS A 88 0.91 -28.18 24.77
C LYS A 88 -0.15 -29.06 24.16
N HIS A 89 0.21 -30.25 23.72
CA HIS A 89 -0.75 -31.19 23.12
C HIS A 89 -0.41 -32.63 23.49
N THR A 90 -1.44 -33.47 23.49
CA THR A 90 -1.30 -34.93 23.66
C THR A 90 -2.05 -35.60 22.51
N TYR A 91 -1.37 -36.47 21.80
CA TYR A 91 -1.90 -37.22 20.66
C TYR A 91 -1.83 -38.70 20.97
N GLU A 92 -2.88 -39.47 20.73
CA GLU A 92 -2.93 -40.91 20.84
C GLU A 92 -3.05 -41.54 19.45
N TYR A 93 -2.05 -42.33 19.08
CA TYR A 93 -2.03 -43.12 17.87
C TYR A 93 -2.40 -44.57 18.21
N GLU A 94 -3.37 -45.14 17.49
CA GLU A 94 -3.76 -46.54 17.61
C GLU A 94 -3.59 -47.24 16.25
N ASP A 95 -3.01 -48.46 16.29
CA ASP A 95 -2.89 -49.33 15.14
C ASP A 95 -3.32 -50.75 15.50
N ASP A 96 -3.85 -51.51 14.55
CA ASP A 96 -4.27 -52.87 14.74
C ASP A 96 -3.06 -53.79 14.83
N ALA A 97 -3.06 -54.61 15.87
CA ALA A 97 -2.06 -55.65 16.07
C ALA A 97 -2.66 -57.06 15.82
N ILE A 98 -1.84 -58.09 15.99
CA ILE A 98 -2.25 -59.48 15.80
C ILE A 98 -3.32 -59.87 16.84
N LEU A 99 -4.34 -60.62 16.43
CA LEU A 99 -5.40 -61.15 17.29
C LEU A 99 -6.35 -60.11 17.93
N GLY A 100 -6.63 -59.03 17.24
CA GLY A 100 -7.55 -57.99 17.73
C GLY A 100 -7.00 -57.13 18.86
N MET A 101 -5.71 -57.29 19.19
CA MET A 101 -5.02 -56.39 20.10
C MET A 101 -4.67 -55.08 19.37
N LYS A 102 -4.67 -53.97 20.12
CA LYS A 102 -4.31 -52.65 19.55
C LYS A 102 -2.97 -52.21 20.11
N LYS A 103 -2.08 -51.72 19.25
CA LYS A 103 -0.92 -50.96 19.64
C LYS A 103 -1.37 -49.54 19.89
N ARG A 104 -0.96 -48.91 20.99
CA ARG A 104 -1.24 -47.52 21.30
C ARG A 104 0.07 -46.81 21.62
N VAL A 105 0.30 -45.68 20.94
CA VAL A 105 1.40 -44.78 21.21
C VAL A 105 0.81 -43.42 21.61
N THR A 106 1.13 -42.97 22.83
CA THR A 106 0.71 -41.64 23.32
C THR A 106 1.94 -40.73 23.29
N ILE A 107 1.82 -39.61 22.60
CA ILE A 107 2.83 -38.55 22.51
C ILE A 107 2.29 -37.31 23.15
N SER A 108 3.00 -36.75 24.12
CA SER A 108 2.62 -35.51 24.77
C SER A 108 3.82 -34.60 24.96
N GLY A 109 3.64 -33.31 24.78
CA GLY A 109 4.73 -32.37 24.98
C GLY A 109 4.35 -30.94 24.68
N PHE A 110 5.36 -30.08 24.67
CA PHE A 110 5.28 -28.69 24.26
C PHE A 110 6.05 -28.54 22.96
N CYS A 111 5.43 -27.92 21.97
CA CYS A 111 6.05 -27.63 20.67
C CYS A 111 5.81 -26.20 20.27
N ASP A 112 6.81 -25.58 19.65
CA ASP A 112 6.65 -24.28 19.01
C ASP A 112 6.17 -24.49 17.56
N VAL A 113 5.17 -23.73 17.14
CA VAL A 113 4.66 -23.71 15.77
C VAL A 113 4.83 -22.31 15.21
N TYR A 114 5.50 -22.19 14.06
CA TYR A 114 5.63 -20.94 13.32
C TYR A 114 4.37 -20.63 12.53
N PHE A 115 4.14 -19.32 12.31
CA PHE A 115 3.02 -18.82 11.50
C PHE A 115 3.32 -17.46 10.89
N ASP A 116 2.67 -17.16 9.75
CA ASP A 116 2.68 -15.86 9.10
C ASP A 116 1.26 -15.36 8.84
N TYR A 117 1.06 -14.02 8.95
CA TYR A 117 -0.12 -13.33 8.44
C TYR A 117 0.25 -12.51 7.22
N ASN A 118 -0.56 -12.62 6.18
CA ASN A 118 -0.33 -11.97 4.89
C ASN A 118 -1.50 -11.09 4.50
N VAL A 119 -1.21 -10.05 3.69
CA VAL A 119 -2.20 -9.24 2.97
C VAL A 119 -2.10 -9.54 1.49
N ASP A 120 -3.24 -9.78 0.84
CA ASP A 120 -3.30 -9.87 -0.62
C ASP A 120 -3.28 -8.46 -1.22
N LEU A 121 -2.18 -8.12 -1.89
CA LEU A 121 -2.01 -6.83 -2.57
C LEU A 121 -2.57 -6.83 -3.99
N SER A 122 -2.84 -8.00 -4.58
CA SER A 122 -3.37 -8.09 -5.94
C SER A 122 -4.81 -7.54 -6.05
N THR A 123 -5.56 -7.64 -4.96
CA THR A 123 -6.93 -7.13 -4.83
C THR A 123 -7.01 -5.66 -4.39
N ALA A 124 -5.89 -5.04 -3.99
CA ALA A 124 -5.88 -3.68 -3.45
C ALA A 124 -6.45 -2.65 -4.42
N GLU A 125 -7.25 -1.72 -3.91
CA GLU A 125 -7.75 -0.56 -4.67
C GLU A 125 -6.84 0.64 -4.46
N ILE A 126 -6.48 1.34 -5.54
CA ILE A 126 -5.57 2.47 -5.52
C ILE A 126 -6.29 3.70 -6.04
N HIS A 127 -6.49 4.68 -5.16
CA HIS A 127 -7.07 5.99 -5.47
C HIS A 127 -5.99 7.06 -5.30
N GLU A 128 -5.68 7.75 -6.37
CA GLU A 128 -4.66 8.79 -6.41
C GLU A 128 -5.28 10.16 -6.63
N THR A 129 -4.82 11.15 -5.85
CA THR A 129 -5.10 12.58 -6.02
C THR A 129 -3.78 13.32 -6.10
N GLU A 130 -3.80 14.62 -6.38
CA GLU A 130 -2.59 15.44 -6.49
C GLU A 130 -1.62 15.29 -5.31
N ASN A 131 -2.14 15.28 -4.07
CA ASN A 131 -1.33 15.34 -2.85
C ASN A 131 -1.29 14.04 -2.03
N LYS A 132 -2.11 13.04 -2.39
CA LYS A 132 -2.22 11.79 -1.61
C LYS A 132 -2.56 10.59 -2.47
N ILE A 133 -2.13 9.43 -1.99
CA ILE A 133 -2.52 8.11 -2.48
C ILE A 133 -3.25 7.39 -1.36
N THR A 134 -4.48 6.95 -1.62
CA THR A 134 -5.26 6.11 -0.71
C THR A 134 -5.29 4.69 -1.26
N ILE A 135 -4.87 3.73 -0.44
CA ILE A 135 -4.82 2.31 -0.79
C ILE A 135 -5.79 1.57 0.12
N LYS A 136 -6.78 0.92 -0.45
CA LYS A 136 -7.69 0.04 0.29
C LYS A 136 -7.27 -1.40 0.10
N ILE A 137 -7.04 -2.08 1.19
CA ILE A 137 -6.59 -3.48 1.26
C ILE A 137 -7.62 -4.34 1.99
N ASP A 138 -7.60 -5.62 1.75
CA ASP A 138 -8.35 -6.58 2.54
C ASP A 138 -7.67 -6.78 3.90
N LYS A 139 -8.41 -7.29 4.89
CA LYS A 139 -7.83 -7.62 6.20
C LYS A 139 -6.78 -8.72 6.06
N PRO A 140 -5.73 -8.69 6.91
CA PRO A 140 -4.72 -9.75 6.91
C PRO A 140 -5.34 -11.11 7.24
N THR A 141 -4.85 -12.14 6.57
CA THR A 141 -5.27 -13.53 6.79
C THR A 141 -4.10 -14.41 7.20
N LEU A 142 -4.37 -15.42 8.02
CA LEU A 142 -3.38 -16.42 8.39
C LEU A 142 -2.98 -17.22 7.13
N ASN A 143 -1.69 -17.25 6.84
CA ASN A 143 -1.16 -18.10 5.78
C ASN A 143 -1.02 -19.54 6.33
N LYS A 144 -1.98 -20.40 6.01
CA LYS A 144 -2.00 -21.77 6.48
C LYS A 144 -0.80 -22.58 6.00
N ASP A 145 -0.26 -22.27 4.83
CA ASP A 145 0.92 -22.95 4.26
C ASP A 145 2.21 -22.57 5.00
N SER A 146 2.21 -21.53 5.82
CA SER A 146 3.35 -21.15 6.66
C SER A 146 3.39 -21.84 8.01
N LEU A 147 2.31 -22.54 8.39
CA LEU A 147 2.25 -23.27 9.64
C LEU A 147 3.18 -24.47 9.60
N HIS A 148 4.12 -24.53 10.53
CA HIS A 148 4.96 -25.73 10.71
C HIS A 148 5.46 -25.86 12.13
N ALA A 149 5.39 -27.09 12.65
CA ALA A 149 5.89 -27.44 13.96
C ALA A 149 7.43 -27.56 13.92
N ILE A 150 8.10 -26.95 14.90
CA ILE A 150 9.55 -27.08 15.06
C ILE A 150 9.84 -28.40 15.76
N LYS A 151 10.29 -29.40 14.99
CA LYS A 151 10.49 -30.77 15.47
C LYS A 151 11.46 -30.89 16.65
N ASP A 152 12.41 -29.97 16.77
CA ASP A 152 13.42 -29.98 17.84
C ASP A 152 13.04 -29.08 19.04
N SER A 153 11.86 -28.44 19.01
CA SER A 153 11.44 -27.51 20.07
C SER A 153 10.61 -28.15 21.20
N TYR A 154 10.28 -29.43 21.10
CA TYR A 154 9.53 -30.10 22.15
C TYR A 154 10.36 -30.26 23.43
N LYS A 155 9.76 -29.91 24.57
CA LYS A 155 10.42 -29.98 25.87
C LYS A 155 10.25 -31.35 26.55
N GLN A 156 9.19 -32.09 26.21
CA GLN A 156 8.92 -33.40 26.78
C GLN A 156 8.00 -34.19 25.83
N ILE A 157 8.49 -35.36 25.38
CA ILE A 157 7.65 -36.33 24.69
C ILE A 157 7.68 -37.61 25.54
N ASN A 158 6.50 -38.05 25.95
CA ASN A 158 6.31 -39.33 26.61
C ASN A 158 5.64 -40.26 25.62
N SER A 159 6.27 -41.38 25.31
CA SER A 159 5.64 -42.47 24.58
C SER A 159 5.28 -43.57 25.57
N SER A 160 4.05 -43.99 25.57
CA SER A 160 3.61 -45.13 26.39
C SER A 160 2.89 -46.13 25.53
N THR A 161 3.11 -47.42 25.81
CA THR A 161 2.35 -48.49 25.16
C THR A 161 1.36 -49.06 26.16
N LYS A 162 0.12 -49.28 25.76
CA LYS A 162 -0.90 -49.93 26.58
C LYS A 162 -1.15 -51.35 26.07
N TYR A 163 -1.28 -52.31 26.98
CA TYR A 163 -1.59 -53.73 26.69
C TYR A 163 -0.49 -54.62 26.09
N GLY A 164 0.77 -54.52 26.55
CA GLY A 164 1.74 -55.63 26.39
C GLY A 164 2.27 -55.90 24.99
N VAL A 165 1.80 -55.19 23.95
CA VAL A 165 2.38 -55.22 22.61
C VAL A 165 3.30 -54.02 22.51
N LEU A 166 4.59 -54.25 22.45
CA LEU A 166 5.60 -53.19 22.30
C LEU A 166 5.44 -52.51 20.94
N ALA A 167 5.15 -51.21 20.93
CA ALA A 167 5.25 -50.38 19.74
C ALA A 167 6.70 -50.42 19.24
N ASN A 168 6.88 -50.67 17.96
CA ASN A 168 8.20 -50.65 17.35
C ASN A 168 8.62 -49.21 17.03
N LYS A 169 9.85 -49.00 16.55
CA LYS A 169 10.36 -47.66 16.19
C LYS A 169 9.56 -47.02 15.08
N GLU A 170 8.99 -47.79 14.18
CA GLU A 170 8.15 -47.33 13.07
C GLU A 170 6.82 -46.79 13.58
N ASP A 171 6.14 -47.50 14.51
CA ASP A 171 4.89 -47.06 15.12
C ASP A 171 5.09 -45.70 15.83
N VAL A 172 6.22 -45.53 16.53
CA VAL A 172 6.57 -44.24 17.20
C VAL A 172 6.84 -43.14 16.19
N ARG A 173 7.54 -43.44 15.09
CA ARG A 173 7.79 -42.47 14.02
C ARG A 173 6.51 -41.99 13.39
N THR A 174 5.62 -42.93 13.03
CA THR A 174 4.31 -42.62 12.46
C THR A 174 3.46 -41.79 13.42
N ALA A 175 3.41 -42.15 14.69
CA ALA A 175 2.72 -41.39 15.72
C ALA A 175 3.26 -39.96 15.86
N MET A 176 4.59 -39.78 15.74
CA MET A 176 5.22 -38.44 15.75
C MET A 176 4.82 -37.59 14.56
N GLU A 177 4.72 -38.15 13.36
CA GLU A 177 4.28 -37.44 12.17
C GLU A 177 2.84 -36.93 12.34
N TYR A 178 1.92 -37.77 12.81
CA TYR A 178 0.55 -37.36 13.12
C TYR A 178 0.46 -36.36 14.27
N TYR A 179 1.32 -36.48 15.29
CA TYR A 179 1.39 -35.54 16.38
C TYR A 179 1.74 -34.12 15.87
N TYR A 180 2.76 -33.97 15.00
CA TYR A 180 3.12 -32.67 14.42
C TYR A 180 2.03 -32.11 13.52
N ALA A 181 1.39 -32.93 12.70
CA ALA A 181 0.26 -32.50 11.87
C ALA A 181 -0.92 -31.97 12.73
N SER A 182 -1.26 -32.69 13.81
CA SER A 182 -2.31 -32.24 14.75
C SER A 182 -1.95 -30.93 15.49
N LEU A 183 -0.66 -30.70 15.77
CA LEU A 183 -0.20 -29.44 16.35
C LEU A 183 -0.40 -28.27 15.41
N GLU A 184 -0.18 -28.43 14.10
CA GLU A 184 -0.37 -27.38 13.11
C GLU A 184 -1.85 -26.99 13.00
N GLU A 185 -2.77 -27.94 13.04
CA GLU A 185 -4.21 -27.70 13.06
C GLU A 185 -4.64 -26.93 14.33
N ILE A 186 -4.22 -27.39 15.52
CA ILE A 186 -4.52 -26.72 16.80
C ILE A 186 -3.89 -25.32 16.85
N ALA A 187 -2.68 -25.17 16.28
CA ALA A 187 -2.04 -23.87 16.17
C ALA A 187 -2.86 -22.91 15.32
N SER A 188 -3.37 -23.37 14.17
CA SER A 188 -4.22 -22.57 13.29
C SER A 188 -5.40 -21.96 14.05
N ASP A 189 -6.13 -22.78 14.81
CA ASP A 189 -7.30 -22.35 15.58
C ASP A 189 -6.91 -21.37 16.69
N LYS A 190 -5.88 -21.70 17.46
CA LYS A 190 -5.40 -20.84 18.55
C LYS A 190 -4.88 -19.49 18.04
N ILE A 191 -4.12 -19.48 16.94
CA ILE A 191 -3.59 -18.26 16.34
C ILE A 191 -4.75 -17.42 15.78
N THR A 192 -5.70 -18.05 15.08
CA THR A 192 -6.88 -17.39 14.54
C THR A 192 -7.69 -16.70 15.63
N THR A 193 -7.99 -17.42 16.72
CA THR A 193 -8.69 -16.84 17.88
C THR A 193 -7.92 -15.67 18.48
N LEU A 194 -6.63 -15.85 18.75
CA LEU A 194 -5.79 -14.81 19.37
C LEU A 194 -5.72 -13.53 18.53
N TYR A 195 -5.51 -13.64 17.21
CA TYR A 195 -5.29 -12.49 16.36
C TYR A 195 -6.56 -11.91 15.73
N ASN A 196 -7.65 -12.65 15.66
CA ASN A 196 -8.92 -12.12 15.19
C ASN A 196 -9.77 -11.53 16.32
N GLU A 197 -9.64 -12.01 17.54
CA GLU A 197 -10.44 -11.56 18.70
C GLU A 197 -9.64 -10.66 19.64
N GLU A 198 -8.50 -11.12 20.14
CA GLU A 198 -7.73 -10.41 21.17
C GLU A 198 -6.77 -9.36 20.60
N LYS A 199 -6.12 -9.65 19.48
CA LYS A 199 -5.05 -8.82 18.87
C LYS A 199 -5.39 -8.28 17.48
N ALA A 200 -6.66 -8.30 17.08
CA ALA A 200 -7.09 -7.84 15.75
C ALA A 200 -6.60 -6.41 15.44
N ASN A 201 -6.78 -5.47 16.36
CA ASN A 201 -6.35 -4.09 16.19
C ASN A 201 -4.83 -3.97 15.99
N HIS A 202 -4.03 -4.79 16.66
CA HIS A 202 -2.57 -4.80 16.53
C HIS A 202 -2.14 -5.35 15.17
N LEU A 203 -2.75 -6.44 14.72
CA LEU A 203 -2.52 -7.03 13.41
C LEU A 203 -2.89 -6.06 12.28
N GLU A 204 -4.08 -5.45 12.38
CA GLU A 204 -4.56 -4.46 11.41
C GLU A 204 -3.67 -3.22 11.34
N TYR A 205 -3.23 -2.70 12.49
CA TYR A 205 -2.29 -1.58 12.54
C TYR A 205 -0.95 -1.91 11.85
N ASN A 206 -0.39 -3.08 12.15
CA ASN A 206 0.86 -3.52 11.55
C ASN A 206 0.73 -3.70 10.04
N ALA A 207 -0.35 -4.28 9.55
CA ALA A 207 -0.60 -4.45 8.14
C ALA A 207 -0.63 -3.09 7.41
N LYS A 208 -1.40 -2.13 7.89
CA LYS A 208 -1.42 -0.76 7.34
C LYS A 208 -0.04 -0.11 7.35
N LYS A 209 0.71 -0.25 8.44
CA LYS A 209 2.06 0.31 8.58
C LYS A 209 3.05 -0.29 7.60
N GLN A 210 3.03 -1.61 7.42
CA GLN A 210 3.94 -2.31 6.50
C GLN A 210 3.63 -2.00 5.04
N VAL A 211 2.34 -2.05 4.64
CA VAL A 211 1.93 -1.68 3.28
C VAL A 211 2.26 -0.21 2.98
N LYS A 212 2.02 0.70 3.94
CA LYS A 212 2.41 2.11 3.81
C LYS A 212 3.92 2.27 3.63
N LYS A 213 4.74 1.51 4.38
CA LYS A 213 6.20 1.52 4.26
C LYS A 213 6.63 1.04 2.88
N LEU A 214 6.04 -0.06 2.39
CA LEU A 214 6.32 -0.59 1.06
C LEU A 214 6.07 0.46 -0.02
N VAL A 215 4.91 1.11 -0.01
CA VAL A 215 4.54 2.11 -1.04
C VAL A 215 5.41 3.36 -0.97
N LYS A 216 5.78 3.81 0.23
CA LYS A 216 6.66 4.96 0.41
C LYS A 216 8.08 4.77 -0.14
N THR A 217 8.50 3.56 -0.46
CA THR A 217 9.81 3.32 -1.09
C THR A 217 9.89 3.80 -2.54
N PHE A 218 8.75 4.02 -3.20
CA PHE A 218 8.69 4.42 -4.61
C PHE A 218 7.70 5.56 -4.91
N VAL A 219 7.12 6.17 -3.87
CA VAL A 219 6.18 7.29 -4.00
C VAL A 219 6.46 8.35 -2.95
N ASP A 220 6.63 9.60 -3.38
CA ASP A 220 6.91 10.73 -2.49
C ASP A 220 5.66 11.50 -2.01
N LYS A 221 4.46 10.99 -2.33
CA LYS A 221 3.18 11.56 -1.88
C LYS A 221 2.78 11.07 -0.49
N LYS A 222 1.80 11.75 0.12
CA LYS A 222 1.17 11.27 1.36
C LYS A 222 0.43 9.96 1.10
N VAL A 223 0.84 8.87 1.74
CA VAL A 223 0.21 7.54 1.61
C VAL A 223 -0.73 7.29 2.79
N ILE A 224 -1.97 6.93 2.49
CA ILE A 224 -3.00 6.51 3.44
C ILE A 224 -3.38 5.07 3.10
N VAL A 225 -3.44 4.18 4.10
CA VAL A 225 -3.86 2.79 3.93
C VAL A 225 -5.08 2.55 4.79
N GLU A 226 -6.14 2.04 4.17
CA GLU A 226 -7.45 1.76 4.78
C GLU A 226 -7.85 0.32 4.45
N TYR A 227 -8.81 -0.22 5.22
CA TYR A 227 -9.47 -1.47 4.87
C TYR A 227 -10.69 -1.21 3.99
N LYS A 228 -11.03 -2.17 3.17
CA LYS A 228 -12.28 -2.20 2.40
C LYS A 228 -13.49 -2.36 3.30
#